data_2b4c24a579464893c013be26a623a48c
#
_entry.id   2b4c24a579464893c013be26a623a48c
#
_cell.length_a   1.000
_cell.length_b   1.000
_cell.length_c   1.000
_cell.angle_alpha   90.00
_cell.angle_beta   90.00
_cell.angle_gamma   90.00
#
_symmetry.space_group_name_H-M   'P 1'
#
loop_
_entity.id
_entity.type
_entity.pdbx_description
1 polymer ?
#
loop_
_entity_poly.entity_id
_entity_poly.type
_entity_poly.pdbx_seq_one_letter_code
_entity_poly.pdbx_strand_id
1 'polypeptide(L)'
;MADRNLRDLLAPWVPTAPGRALREMTLDSRVAAAGDLFVAVVGHQTDGRRYIPQAIAQGVAAVIAEAEGQAEDGAIVEMHGVPVIYLSQLNQRLSALAGRFYHQPGERLRLVGVTGTNGKTTTTQLLAQWSQLLGETSAVMGTVGNGLLGQVCPTENTTGSAVDVQHVLNDLAEQGATFAAMEVSSHGLVQHRVAALLFAAAVFTNLSRDHLDYHGDMANYEAAKWSLFAAHNVGQAIINADDEVGQRWLSKLPDAVAVTMQGNLQPGCHGRWLKTTAVDYHDNGATVRFSSSWGDGEIESRLMGAFNVSNLLLALATLLSLGYPLEALVETGNRLQPVCGRMEVFNAPGKPTVVVDYAHTPDALEKALEAARLHCQGQLWCVFGCGGDRDKGKRPLMGGIAEQFADRVVITDDNPRTEEPRAIINDILTGLLDAGQALVIHGRAEAVTSAIMQAQEQDVVLVAGKGHEDYQLVGNRRLDYSDRTTVARLLGVLA
;
A
#
# COMPACT_ATOMS: atom_id res chain seq x y z
N MET A 1 27.17 -14.41 9.89
CA MET A 1 25.95 -14.20 10.67
C MET A 1 26.37 -13.71 12.04
N ALA A 2 25.90 -12.55 12.48
CA ALA A 2 26.12 -12.11 13.86
C ALA A 2 25.50 -13.15 14.80
N ASP A 3 26.20 -13.51 15.87
CA ASP A 3 25.70 -14.46 16.86
C ASP A 3 24.49 -13.90 17.59
N ARG A 4 23.29 -14.27 17.14
CA ARG A 4 22.03 -13.91 17.81
C ARG A 4 21.91 -14.74 19.09
N ASN A 5 21.78 -14.05 20.22
CA ASN A 5 21.71 -14.68 21.54
C ASN A 5 20.47 -14.17 22.29
N LEU A 6 19.72 -15.11 22.91
CA LEU A 6 18.49 -14.81 23.65
C LEU A 6 18.73 -13.82 24.80
N ARG A 7 19.82 -13.95 25.55
CA ARG A 7 20.17 -13.06 26.66
C ARG A 7 20.35 -11.60 26.17
N ASP A 8 21.11 -11.45 25.09
CA ASP A 8 21.39 -10.11 24.54
C ASP A 8 20.12 -9.49 23.93
N LEU A 9 19.31 -10.33 23.28
CA LEU A 9 18.02 -9.91 22.73
C LEU A 9 17.10 -9.37 23.82
N LEU A 10 16.97 -10.10 24.93
CA LEU A 10 16.03 -9.79 26.01
C LEU A 10 16.60 -8.86 27.10
N ALA A 11 17.85 -8.45 27.02
CA ALA A 11 18.50 -7.64 28.05
C ALA A 11 17.68 -6.42 28.54
N PRO A 12 16.93 -5.68 27.67
CA PRO A 12 16.12 -4.54 28.14
C PRO A 12 14.89 -4.93 28.96
N TRP A 13 14.38 -6.15 28.81
CA TRP A 13 13.12 -6.59 29.44
C TRP A 13 13.33 -7.65 30.49
N VAL A 14 14.21 -8.62 30.20
CA VAL A 14 14.50 -9.77 31.08
C VAL A 14 16.01 -10.01 31.15
N PRO A 15 16.74 -9.22 31.97
CA PRO A 15 18.22 -9.35 32.06
C PRO A 15 18.70 -10.73 32.53
N THR A 16 17.81 -11.49 33.17
CA THR A 16 18.08 -12.84 33.69
C THR A 16 17.85 -13.94 32.65
N ALA A 17 17.48 -13.58 31.42
CA ALA A 17 17.25 -14.56 30.36
C ALA A 17 18.50 -15.44 30.13
N PRO A 18 18.31 -16.75 29.89
CA PRO A 18 19.46 -17.66 29.65
C PRO A 18 20.13 -17.34 28.32
N GLY A 19 21.43 -17.59 28.23
CA GLY A 19 22.17 -17.57 26.99
C GLY A 19 21.75 -18.74 26.09
N ARG A 20 21.20 -18.45 24.92
CA ARG A 20 20.85 -19.43 23.88
C ARG A 20 21.16 -18.80 22.53
N ALA A 21 21.86 -19.54 21.68
CA ALA A 21 22.04 -19.14 20.28
C ALA A 21 20.69 -19.26 19.54
N LEU A 22 20.36 -18.27 18.72
CA LEU A 22 19.10 -18.20 17.97
C LEU A 22 19.42 -18.17 16.48
N ARG A 23 18.64 -18.92 15.68
CA ARG A 23 18.75 -18.95 14.23
C ARG A 23 17.85 -17.94 13.57
N GLU A 24 16.54 -18.16 13.60
CA GLU A 24 15.53 -17.29 13.04
C GLU A 24 14.41 -17.01 14.05
N MET A 25 13.60 -15.97 13.79
CA MET A 25 12.43 -15.62 14.58
C MET A 25 11.17 -15.91 13.78
N THR A 26 10.19 -16.58 14.36
CA THR A 26 8.92 -16.88 13.71
C THR A 26 7.72 -16.74 14.64
N LEU A 27 6.58 -16.33 14.07
CA LEU A 27 5.26 -16.35 14.72
C LEU A 27 4.46 -17.61 14.34
N ASP A 28 4.93 -18.39 13.38
CA ASP A 28 4.24 -19.56 12.85
C ASP A 28 4.93 -20.85 13.28
N SER A 29 4.25 -21.60 14.16
CA SER A 29 4.75 -22.89 14.64
C SER A 29 4.88 -23.96 13.57
N ARG A 30 4.22 -23.81 12.42
CA ARG A 30 4.27 -24.80 11.32
C ARG A 30 5.58 -24.76 10.55
N VAL A 31 6.23 -23.60 10.53
CA VAL A 31 7.53 -23.39 9.84
C VAL A 31 8.70 -23.28 10.81
N ALA A 32 8.43 -23.30 12.13
CA ALA A 32 9.47 -23.29 13.15
C ALA A 32 10.40 -24.48 13.00
N ALA A 33 11.69 -24.28 13.20
CA ALA A 33 12.71 -25.30 13.03
C ALA A 33 13.72 -25.26 14.18
N ALA A 34 14.61 -26.28 14.23
CA ALA A 34 15.63 -26.39 15.26
C ALA A 34 16.50 -25.13 15.33
N GLY A 35 16.63 -24.59 16.55
CA GLY A 35 17.41 -23.38 16.83
C GLY A 35 16.66 -22.07 16.65
N ASP A 36 15.40 -22.05 16.17
CA ASP A 36 14.59 -20.85 16.03
C ASP A 36 14.09 -20.31 17.38
N LEU A 37 13.71 -19.04 17.36
CA LEU A 37 12.94 -18.38 18.38
C LEU A 37 11.47 -18.35 17.95
N PHE A 38 10.60 -19.06 18.66
CA PHE A 38 9.16 -18.97 18.45
C PHE A 38 8.56 -17.89 19.32
N VAL A 39 7.76 -16.97 18.72
CA VAL A 39 7.08 -15.89 19.46
C VAL A 39 5.58 -16.14 19.45
N ALA A 40 5.04 -16.48 20.62
CA ALA A 40 3.65 -16.85 20.83
C ALA A 40 2.82 -15.65 21.27
N VAL A 41 2.36 -14.86 20.29
CA VAL A 41 1.48 -13.69 20.53
C VAL A 41 0.01 -14.11 20.61
N VAL A 42 -0.80 -13.32 21.30
CA VAL A 42 -2.26 -13.40 21.22
C VAL A 42 -2.72 -12.55 20.06
N GLY A 43 -3.12 -13.20 18.96
CA GLY A 43 -3.64 -12.54 17.76
C GLY A 43 -5.15 -12.33 17.83
N HIS A 44 -5.70 -11.60 16.85
CA HIS A 44 -7.15 -11.33 16.77
C HIS A 44 -8.00 -12.58 16.54
N GLN A 45 -7.47 -13.59 15.86
CA GLN A 45 -8.19 -14.82 15.52
C GLN A 45 -7.69 -16.04 16.29
N THR A 46 -6.44 -16.03 16.73
CA THR A 46 -5.77 -17.21 17.26
C THR A 46 -4.82 -16.81 18.38
N ASP A 47 -4.81 -17.59 19.47
CA ASP A 47 -3.83 -17.49 20.55
C ASP A 47 -2.62 -18.36 20.21
N GLY A 48 -1.50 -17.72 19.88
CA GLY A 48 -0.24 -18.40 19.52
C GLY A 48 0.33 -19.29 20.63
N ARG A 49 -0.05 -19.05 21.90
CA ARG A 49 0.40 -19.85 23.05
C ARG A 49 -0.03 -21.31 22.97
N ARG A 50 -1.13 -21.60 22.27
CA ARG A 50 -1.62 -22.97 22.04
C ARG A 50 -0.65 -23.82 21.24
N TYR A 51 0.25 -23.19 20.49
CA TYR A 51 1.20 -23.86 19.61
C TYR A 51 2.60 -24.00 20.20
N ILE A 52 2.82 -23.57 21.46
CA ILE A 52 4.11 -23.71 22.15
C ILE A 52 4.57 -25.17 22.19
N PRO A 53 3.72 -26.16 22.54
CA PRO A 53 4.15 -27.57 22.55
C PRO A 53 4.63 -28.05 21.17
N GLN A 54 3.96 -27.63 20.10
CA GLN A 54 4.34 -27.96 18.73
C GLN A 54 5.72 -27.37 18.37
N ALA A 55 5.93 -26.08 18.66
CA ALA A 55 7.19 -25.42 18.40
C ALA A 55 8.36 -26.09 19.18
N ILE A 56 8.14 -26.44 20.45
CA ILE A 56 9.11 -27.16 21.25
C ILE A 56 9.44 -28.53 20.64
N ALA A 57 8.41 -29.26 20.17
CA ALA A 57 8.62 -30.56 19.53
C ALA A 57 9.44 -30.45 18.23
N GLN A 58 9.43 -29.29 17.57
CA GLN A 58 10.26 -29.01 16.38
C GLN A 58 11.69 -28.57 16.72
N GLY A 59 12.00 -28.41 18.00
CA GLY A 59 13.38 -28.16 18.47
C GLY A 59 13.75 -26.66 18.50
N VAL A 60 12.79 -25.76 18.68
CA VAL A 60 13.10 -24.33 18.86
C VAL A 60 14.04 -24.11 20.04
N ALA A 61 14.96 -23.14 19.94
CA ALA A 61 15.93 -22.84 20.99
C ALA A 61 15.32 -22.15 22.21
N ALA A 62 14.25 -21.36 21.97
CA ALA A 62 13.53 -20.62 22.99
C ALA A 62 12.12 -20.24 22.51
N VAL A 63 11.25 -19.89 23.45
CA VAL A 63 9.92 -19.34 23.21
C VAL A 63 9.78 -18.03 23.98
N ILE A 64 9.21 -17.01 23.34
CA ILE A 64 8.70 -15.80 24.00
C ILE A 64 7.19 -15.82 23.87
N ALA A 65 6.46 -15.69 24.96
CA ALA A 65 5.00 -15.81 25.00
C ALA A 65 4.35 -14.63 25.69
N GLU A 66 3.11 -14.29 25.28
CA GLU A 66 2.29 -13.31 26.01
C GLU A 66 2.02 -13.78 27.44
N ALA A 67 2.33 -12.89 28.38
CA ALA A 67 2.20 -13.17 29.82
C ALA A 67 0.76 -13.09 30.33
N GLU A 68 -0.10 -12.32 29.69
CA GLU A 68 -1.46 -12.04 30.16
C GLU A 68 -2.27 -13.32 30.41
N GLY A 69 -2.76 -13.47 31.66
CA GLY A 69 -3.54 -14.63 32.10
C GLY A 69 -2.75 -15.94 32.24
N GLN A 70 -1.42 -15.92 32.14
CA GLN A 70 -0.57 -17.11 32.22
C GLN A 70 0.56 -16.99 33.25
N ALA A 71 1.27 -15.87 33.27
CA ALA A 71 2.44 -15.67 34.11
C ALA A 71 2.69 -14.19 34.41
N GLU A 72 3.61 -13.88 35.30
CA GLU A 72 4.12 -12.52 35.53
C GLU A 72 5.05 -12.08 34.39
N ASP A 73 5.09 -10.74 34.14
CA ASP A 73 6.00 -10.15 33.16
C ASP A 73 7.47 -10.46 33.52
N GLY A 74 8.20 -11.02 32.59
CA GLY A 74 9.57 -11.44 32.77
C GLY A 74 9.76 -12.85 33.39
N ALA A 75 8.69 -13.58 33.67
CA ALA A 75 8.79 -14.94 34.16
C ALA A 75 9.47 -15.88 33.14
N ILE A 76 10.31 -16.79 33.66
CA ILE A 76 11.00 -17.80 32.84
C ILE A 76 10.58 -19.15 33.34
N VAL A 77 10.05 -20.01 32.47
CA VAL A 77 9.67 -21.37 32.73
C VAL A 77 10.42 -22.29 31.76
N GLU A 78 10.98 -23.37 32.24
CA GLU A 78 11.59 -24.38 31.38
C GLU A 78 10.57 -25.47 31.03
N MET A 79 10.33 -25.67 29.72
CA MET A 79 9.47 -26.74 29.19
C MET A 79 10.28 -27.65 28.28
N HIS A 80 10.48 -28.93 28.72
CA HIS A 80 11.26 -29.90 27.97
C HIS A 80 12.69 -29.43 27.58
N GLY A 81 13.35 -28.67 28.47
CA GLY A 81 14.69 -28.11 28.21
C GLY A 81 14.71 -26.84 27.37
N VAL A 82 13.54 -26.31 26.97
CA VAL A 82 13.41 -25.08 26.22
C VAL A 82 12.92 -23.97 27.15
N PRO A 83 13.62 -22.83 27.27
CA PRO A 83 13.16 -21.69 28.05
C PRO A 83 11.96 -21.00 27.36
N VAL A 84 10.90 -20.83 28.12
CA VAL A 84 9.71 -20.06 27.76
C VAL A 84 9.70 -18.79 28.59
N ILE A 85 9.86 -17.64 27.95
CA ILE A 85 9.91 -16.32 28.59
C ILE A 85 8.59 -15.61 28.35
N TYR A 86 7.96 -15.16 29.43
CA TYR A 86 6.69 -14.46 29.35
C TYR A 86 6.88 -12.95 29.38
N LEU A 87 6.31 -12.25 28.40
CA LEU A 87 6.32 -10.79 28.30
C LEU A 87 4.89 -10.26 28.19
N SER A 88 4.56 -9.30 29.04
CA SER A 88 3.27 -8.59 28.97
C SER A 88 3.25 -7.63 27.77
N GLN A 89 2.06 -7.44 27.18
CA GLN A 89 1.87 -6.56 26.02
C GLN A 89 2.82 -6.91 24.86
N LEU A 90 3.00 -8.20 24.61
CA LEU A 90 3.96 -8.68 23.64
C LEU A 90 3.72 -8.12 22.23
N ASN A 91 2.46 -7.94 21.81
CA ASN A 91 2.13 -7.31 20.52
C ASN A 91 2.71 -5.90 20.37
N GLN A 92 2.74 -5.11 21.45
CA GLN A 92 3.30 -3.76 21.45
C GLN A 92 4.84 -3.77 21.45
N ARG A 93 5.44 -4.80 22.06
CA ARG A 93 6.91 -4.97 22.17
C ARG A 93 7.51 -5.68 20.96
N LEU A 94 6.69 -6.35 20.15
CA LEU A 94 7.15 -7.25 19.09
C LEU A 94 8.01 -6.55 18.03
N SER A 95 7.65 -5.33 17.62
CA SER A 95 8.42 -4.56 16.64
C SER A 95 9.83 -4.24 17.18
N ALA A 96 9.95 -3.84 18.45
CA ALA A 96 11.22 -3.59 19.10
C ALA A 96 12.05 -4.86 19.28
N LEU A 97 11.40 -5.96 19.66
CA LEU A 97 12.02 -7.26 19.82
C LEU A 97 12.62 -7.77 18.48
N ALA A 98 11.81 -7.72 17.41
CA ALA A 98 12.26 -8.10 16.07
C ALA A 98 13.34 -7.15 15.55
N GLY A 99 13.22 -5.84 15.80
CA GLY A 99 14.25 -4.87 15.45
C GLY A 99 15.61 -5.20 16.07
N ARG A 100 15.64 -5.52 17.35
CA ARG A 100 16.87 -5.98 18.02
C ARG A 100 17.40 -7.30 17.45
N PHE A 101 16.50 -8.25 17.18
CA PHE A 101 16.86 -9.55 16.62
C PHE A 101 17.56 -9.40 15.25
N TYR A 102 17.10 -8.48 14.42
CA TYR A 102 17.65 -8.19 13.09
C TYR A 102 18.64 -7.00 13.09
N HIS A 103 19.17 -6.59 14.26
CA HIS A 103 20.18 -5.53 14.40
C HIS A 103 19.74 -4.18 13.85
N GLN A 104 18.49 -3.76 14.16
CA GLN A 104 17.89 -2.46 13.81
C GLN A 104 18.01 -2.14 12.31
N PRO A 105 17.46 -2.96 11.42
CA PRO A 105 17.65 -2.81 9.97
C PRO A 105 17.16 -1.46 9.44
N GLY A 106 16.13 -0.88 10.06
CA GLY A 106 15.60 0.43 9.68
C GLY A 106 16.59 1.59 9.90
N GLU A 107 17.63 1.41 10.70
CA GLU A 107 18.69 2.42 10.90
C GLU A 107 19.78 2.37 9.82
N ARG A 108 19.84 1.28 9.05
CA ARG A 108 20.86 1.07 8.01
C ARG A 108 20.47 1.61 6.64
N LEU A 109 19.23 2.06 6.48
CA LEU A 109 18.71 2.63 5.25
C LEU A 109 17.76 3.79 5.55
N ARG A 110 17.53 4.65 4.55
CA ARG A 110 16.60 5.76 4.66
C ARG A 110 15.19 5.24 4.40
N LEU A 111 14.35 5.18 5.44
CA LEU A 111 13.00 4.63 5.38
C LEU A 111 11.94 5.73 5.29
N VAL A 112 11.06 5.63 4.30
CA VAL A 112 9.88 6.50 4.15
C VAL A 112 8.61 5.68 4.29
N GLY A 113 7.71 6.10 5.18
CA GLY A 113 6.40 5.50 5.36
C GLY A 113 5.31 6.30 4.65
N VAL A 114 4.40 5.64 3.95
CA VAL A 114 3.27 6.28 3.27
C VAL A 114 1.97 5.71 3.79
N THR A 115 1.10 6.57 4.33
CA THR A 115 -0.24 6.20 4.79
C THR A 115 -1.32 7.03 4.08
N GLY A 116 -2.54 6.55 4.12
CA GLY A 116 -3.70 7.14 3.47
C GLY A 116 -4.67 6.06 3.01
N THR A 117 -5.84 6.44 2.52
CA THR A 117 -6.78 5.48 1.92
C THR A 117 -6.28 5.06 0.55
N ASN A 118 -6.08 6.02 -0.35
CA ASN A 118 -5.63 5.83 -1.73
C ASN A 118 -4.25 6.45 -1.96
N GLY A 119 -3.53 5.99 -2.99
CA GLY A 119 -2.26 6.58 -3.42
C GLY A 119 -1.00 6.04 -2.72
N LYS A 120 -1.11 5.19 -1.71
CA LYS A 120 0.06 4.62 -1.01
C LYS A 120 1.01 3.92 -1.97
N THR A 121 0.51 2.98 -2.75
CA THR A 121 1.32 2.19 -3.70
C THR A 121 1.99 3.08 -4.73
N THR A 122 1.24 4.00 -5.34
CA THR A 122 1.81 4.91 -6.34
C THR A 122 2.90 5.78 -5.71
N THR A 123 2.64 6.38 -4.56
CA THR A 123 3.61 7.26 -3.90
C THR A 123 4.88 6.50 -3.49
N THR A 124 4.76 5.29 -2.93
CA THR A 124 5.95 4.47 -2.58
C THR A 124 6.76 4.09 -3.81
N GLN A 125 6.11 3.71 -4.90
CA GLN A 125 6.78 3.37 -6.15
C GLN A 125 7.48 4.59 -6.78
N LEU A 126 6.84 5.76 -6.76
CA LEU A 126 7.46 7.01 -7.25
C LEU A 126 8.68 7.41 -6.41
N LEU A 127 8.58 7.30 -5.09
CA LEU A 127 9.71 7.56 -4.18
C LEU A 127 10.91 6.64 -4.49
N ALA A 128 10.65 5.35 -4.63
CA ALA A 128 11.69 4.38 -4.93
C ALA A 128 12.31 4.57 -6.32
N GLN A 129 11.49 4.81 -7.34
CA GLN A 129 11.97 5.09 -8.70
C GLN A 129 12.84 6.35 -8.72
N TRP A 130 12.34 7.42 -8.09
CA TRP A 130 13.04 8.71 -8.12
C TRP A 130 14.36 8.68 -7.37
N SER A 131 14.37 8.12 -6.16
CA SER A 131 15.60 7.96 -5.40
C SER A 131 16.62 7.08 -6.13
N GLN A 132 16.18 6.02 -6.83
CA GLN A 132 17.06 5.18 -7.66
C GLN A 132 17.65 5.96 -8.84
N LEU A 133 16.86 6.82 -9.50
CA LEU A 133 17.36 7.70 -10.57
C LEU A 133 18.41 8.68 -10.06
N LEU A 134 18.42 8.98 -8.76
CA LEU A 134 19.39 9.86 -8.10
C LEU A 134 20.56 9.09 -7.46
N GLY A 135 20.70 7.78 -7.73
CA GLY A 135 21.86 6.99 -7.33
C GLY A 135 21.68 6.12 -6.08
N GLU A 136 20.48 6.10 -5.48
CA GLU A 136 20.20 5.17 -4.38
C GLU A 136 19.99 3.74 -4.89
N THR A 137 20.23 2.76 -4.03
CA THR A 137 19.71 1.40 -4.20
C THR A 137 18.38 1.32 -3.47
N SER A 138 17.30 1.40 -4.25
CA SER A 138 15.96 1.62 -3.71
C SER A 138 15.15 0.35 -3.61
N ALA A 139 14.35 0.27 -2.55
CA ALA A 139 13.43 -0.83 -2.27
C ALA A 139 12.02 -0.33 -2.02
N VAL A 140 11.06 -1.23 -2.20
CA VAL A 140 9.64 -1.02 -1.89
C VAL A 140 9.13 -2.13 -0.99
N MET A 141 8.17 -1.77 -0.13
CA MET A 141 7.42 -2.70 0.69
C MET A 141 5.95 -2.30 0.68
N GLY A 142 5.07 -3.18 0.19
CA GLY A 142 3.65 -2.85 0.12
C GLY A 142 2.80 -3.85 -0.65
N THR A 143 1.65 -3.40 -1.11
CA THR A 143 0.61 -4.23 -1.74
C THR A 143 1.10 -4.99 -2.98
N VAL A 144 1.99 -4.38 -3.77
CA VAL A 144 2.55 -5.01 -4.98
C VAL A 144 3.63 -6.05 -4.64
N GLY A 145 4.17 -5.97 -3.44
CA GLY A 145 5.21 -6.87 -2.94
C GLY A 145 6.35 -6.14 -2.24
N ASN A 146 7.35 -6.90 -1.83
CA ASN A 146 8.54 -6.40 -1.14
C ASN A 146 9.80 -6.78 -1.91
N GLY A 147 10.75 -5.87 -2.02
CA GLY A 147 12.03 -6.14 -2.69
C GLY A 147 12.75 -4.89 -3.17
N LEU A 148 13.95 -5.08 -3.70
CA LEU A 148 14.63 -4.05 -4.49
C LEU A 148 13.77 -3.69 -5.71
N LEU A 149 13.80 -2.44 -6.12
CA LEU A 149 13.06 -2.00 -7.29
C LEU A 149 13.46 -2.81 -8.53
N GLY A 150 12.46 -3.41 -9.21
CA GLY A 150 12.67 -4.36 -10.30
C GLY A 150 12.86 -5.83 -9.89
N GLN A 151 12.92 -6.14 -8.59
CA GLN A 151 13.07 -7.50 -8.05
C GLN A 151 12.08 -7.73 -6.88
N VAL A 152 10.84 -7.32 -7.07
CA VAL A 152 9.80 -7.36 -6.04
C VAL A 152 9.16 -8.75 -5.98
N CYS A 153 9.09 -9.32 -4.78
CA CYS A 153 8.40 -10.57 -4.51
C CYS A 153 6.99 -10.29 -3.97
N PRO A 154 5.96 -11.00 -4.44
CA PRO A 154 4.59 -10.84 -3.95
C PRO A 154 4.47 -11.03 -2.44
N THR A 155 3.53 -10.33 -1.81
CA THR A 155 3.21 -10.43 -0.39
C THR A 155 1.71 -10.57 -0.17
N GLU A 156 1.30 -11.20 0.94
CA GLU A 156 -0.11 -11.36 1.29
C GLU A 156 -0.72 -10.13 1.94
N ASN A 157 0.11 -9.30 2.57
CA ASN A 157 -0.32 -8.12 3.32
C ASN A 157 0.37 -6.85 2.84
N THR A 158 -0.37 -5.75 2.76
CA THR A 158 0.19 -4.42 2.47
C THR A 158 1.29 -4.03 3.45
N THR A 159 1.09 -4.34 4.73
CA THR A 159 2.11 -4.19 5.79
C THR A 159 2.20 -5.53 6.51
N GLY A 160 3.34 -6.18 6.46
CA GLY A 160 3.59 -7.48 7.10
C GLY A 160 3.51 -7.42 8.63
N SER A 161 3.62 -8.57 9.31
CA SER A 161 3.76 -8.60 10.76
C SER A 161 5.01 -7.83 11.21
N ALA A 162 5.09 -7.49 12.50
CA ALA A 162 6.26 -6.79 13.02
C ALA A 162 7.58 -7.57 12.79
N VAL A 163 7.51 -8.88 12.83
CA VAL A 163 8.67 -9.76 12.51
C VAL A 163 8.99 -9.71 11.04
N ASP A 164 8.00 -9.87 10.16
CA ASP A 164 8.19 -9.84 8.70
C ASP A 164 8.76 -8.50 8.24
N VAL A 165 8.25 -7.38 8.77
CA VAL A 165 8.74 -6.03 8.43
C VAL A 165 10.23 -5.90 8.75
N GLN A 166 10.65 -6.29 9.95
CA GLN A 166 12.05 -6.20 10.37
C GLN A 166 12.95 -7.19 9.60
N HIS A 167 12.45 -8.40 9.33
CA HIS A 167 13.15 -9.39 8.52
C HIS A 167 13.39 -8.88 7.10
N VAL A 168 12.35 -8.42 6.43
CA VAL A 168 12.44 -7.86 5.06
C VAL A 168 13.39 -6.67 5.00
N LEU A 169 13.30 -5.74 5.97
CA LEU A 169 14.24 -4.61 6.04
C LEU A 169 15.68 -5.06 6.22
N ASN A 170 15.91 -6.11 7.01
CA ASN A 170 17.25 -6.70 7.15
C ASN A 170 17.76 -7.27 5.83
N ASP A 171 16.95 -8.06 5.15
CA ASP A 171 17.32 -8.65 3.85
C ASP A 171 17.61 -7.59 2.80
N LEU A 172 16.80 -6.52 2.75
CA LEU A 172 17.01 -5.39 1.86
C LEU A 172 18.33 -4.66 2.16
N ALA A 173 18.61 -4.40 3.44
CA ALA A 173 19.86 -3.77 3.85
C ALA A 173 21.09 -4.64 3.54
N GLU A 174 20.98 -5.96 3.70
CA GLU A 174 22.04 -6.92 3.33
C GLU A 174 22.26 -6.99 1.82
N GLN A 175 21.21 -6.77 1.01
CA GLN A 175 21.30 -6.63 -0.44
C GLN A 175 21.83 -5.26 -0.89
N GLY A 176 22.15 -4.37 0.04
CA GLY A 176 22.74 -3.06 -0.23
C GLY A 176 21.71 -1.94 -0.45
N ALA A 177 20.45 -2.13 -0.07
CA ALA A 177 19.48 -1.06 -0.10
C ALA A 177 19.91 0.13 0.78
N THR A 178 19.84 1.33 0.23
CA THR A 178 20.14 2.59 0.92
C THR A 178 18.88 3.41 1.18
N PHE A 179 17.82 3.12 0.43
CA PHE A 179 16.50 3.76 0.50
C PHE A 179 15.39 2.72 0.45
N ALA A 180 14.35 2.87 1.25
CA ALA A 180 13.14 2.08 1.15
C ALA A 180 11.89 2.94 1.36
N ALA A 181 10.90 2.74 0.51
CA ALA A 181 9.57 3.30 0.68
C ALA A 181 8.58 2.19 1.02
N MET A 182 7.83 2.34 2.10
CA MET A 182 6.87 1.33 2.55
C MET A 182 5.46 1.90 2.72
N GLU A 183 4.49 1.09 2.31
CA GLU A 183 3.09 1.35 2.63
C GLU A 183 2.83 1.03 4.10
N VAL A 184 2.26 1.99 4.83
CA VAL A 184 1.88 1.84 6.23
C VAL A 184 0.35 1.82 6.32
N SER A 185 -0.22 0.63 6.43
CA SER A 185 -1.67 0.44 6.53
C SER A 185 -2.18 0.82 7.92
N SER A 186 -3.46 1.22 8.00
CA SER A 186 -4.11 1.49 9.29
C SER A 186 -4.17 0.26 10.20
N HIS A 187 -4.34 -0.94 9.63
CA HIS A 187 -4.23 -2.20 10.37
C HIS A 187 -2.83 -2.38 10.96
N GLY A 188 -1.78 -2.11 10.17
CA GLY A 188 -0.40 -2.19 10.64
C GLY A 188 -0.10 -1.23 11.79
N LEU A 189 -0.69 -0.04 11.77
CA LEU A 189 -0.56 0.94 12.85
C LEU A 189 -1.28 0.48 14.12
N VAL A 190 -2.56 0.07 14.03
CA VAL A 190 -3.33 -0.42 15.18
C VAL A 190 -2.67 -1.66 15.81
N GLN A 191 -2.09 -2.52 14.99
CA GLN A 191 -1.43 -3.75 15.44
C GLN A 191 0.06 -3.59 15.77
N HIS A 192 0.55 -2.35 15.90
CA HIS A 192 1.94 -2.03 16.27
C HIS A 192 3.02 -2.66 15.38
N ARG A 193 2.69 -3.00 14.13
CA ARG A 193 3.61 -3.73 13.22
C ARG A 193 4.85 -2.93 12.84
N VAL A 194 4.79 -1.60 12.94
CA VAL A 194 5.88 -0.66 12.60
C VAL A 194 6.32 0.20 13.78
N ALA A 195 5.93 -0.16 15.00
CA ALA A 195 6.09 0.66 16.21
C ALA A 195 7.54 1.06 16.51
N ALA A 196 8.52 0.21 16.23
CA ALA A 196 9.93 0.47 16.51
C ALA A 196 10.72 1.01 15.31
N LEU A 197 10.05 1.33 14.19
CA LEU A 197 10.75 1.86 13.01
C LEU A 197 11.04 3.36 13.17
N LEU A 198 12.18 3.77 12.61
CA LEU A 198 12.55 5.17 12.46
C LEU A 198 12.26 5.59 11.01
N PHE A 199 11.29 6.46 10.82
CA PHE A 199 10.96 6.98 9.50
C PHE A 199 11.71 8.29 9.26
N ALA A 200 12.55 8.34 8.23
CA ALA A 200 13.16 9.59 7.79
C ALA A 200 12.09 10.60 7.35
N ALA A 201 11.02 10.11 6.74
CA ALA A 201 9.82 10.86 6.42
C ALA A 201 8.58 9.97 6.47
N ALA A 202 7.43 10.58 6.76
CA ALA A 202 6.12 9.96 6.62
C ALA A 202 5.20 10.85 5.79
N VAL A 203 4.41 10.21 4.91
CA VAL A 203 3.55 10.88 3.95
C VAL A 203 2.10 10.52 4.23
N PHE A 204 1.22 11.53 4.26
CA PHE A 204 -0.22 11.35 4.28
C PHE A 204 -0.83 11.74 2.93
N THR A 205 -1.49 10.80 2.27
CA THR A 205 -2.08 11.02 0.95
C THR A 205 -3.51 11.54 1.00
N ASN A 206 -4.40 10.86 1.69
CA ASN A 206 -5.82 11.21 1.85
C ASN A 206 -6.53 10.29 2.85
N LEU A 207 -7.75 10.69 3.25
CA LEU A 207 -8.65 9.83 4.00
C LEU A 207 -10.05 9.85 3.38
N SER A 208 -10.52 8.70 2.94
CA SER A 208 -11.90 8.48 2.52
C SER A 208 -12.46 7.21 3.13
N ARG A 209 -13.76 6.96 2.96
CA ARG A 209 -14.44 5.81 3.56
C ARG A 209 -13.87 4.48 3.08
N ASP A 210 -13.24 3.76 3.99
CA ASP A 210 -12.75 2.39 3.77
C ASP A 210 -12.52 1.70 5.13
N HIS A 211 -12.40 0.38 5.15
CA HIS A 211 -12.02 -0.43 6.32
C HIS A 211 -12.87 -0.19 7.59
N LEU A 212 -14.15 0.25 7.46
CA LEU A 212 -15.03 0.46 8.60
C LEU A 212 -15.50 -0.85 9.26
N ASP A 213 -15.42 -1.96 8.55
CA ASP A 213 -15.57 -3.32 9.08
C ASP A 213 -14.55 -3.64 10.18
N TYR A 214 -13.35 -3.06 10.10
CA TYR A 214 -12.28 -3.21 11.08
C TYR A 214 -12.26 -2.08 12.13
N HIS A 215 -12.34 -0.82 11.69
CA HIS A 215 -12.20 0.35 12.56
C HIS A 215 -13.49 0.78 13.24
N GLY A 216 -14.65 0.33 12.74
CA GLY A 216 -15.98 0.68 13.26
C GLY A 216 -16.50 2.00 12.69
N ASP A 217 -15.74 3.07 12.78
CA ASP A 217 -16.11 4.40 12.29
C ASP A 217 -14.93 5.18 11.69
N MET A 218 -15.22 6.33 11.05
CA MET A 218 -14.20 7.18 10.43
C MET A 218 -13.28 7.85 11.46
N ALA A 219 -13.74 8.12 12.68
CA ALA A 219 -12.91 8.73 13.71
C ALA A 219 -11.79 7.78 14.17
N ASN A 220 -12.12 6.51 14.39
CA ASN A 220 -11.13 5.48 14.71
C ASN A 220 -10.18 5.22 13.54
N TYR A 221 -10.69 5.25 12.30
CA TYR A 221 -9.86 5.10 11.10
C TYR A 221 -8.88 6.26 10.94
N GLU A 222 -9.32 7.51 11.13
CA GLU A 222 -8.45 8.68 11.17
C GLU A 222 -7.41 8.58 12.28
N ALA A 223 -7.83 8.22 13.51
CA ALA A 223 -6.94 8.08 14.65
C ALA A 223 -5.85 7.03 14.42
N ALA A 224 -6.18 5.92 13.76
CA ALA A 224 -5.20 4.90 13.39
C ALA A 224 -4.09 5.47 12.49
N LYS A 225 -4.44 6.21 11.44
CA LYS A 225 -3.44 6.82 10.54
C LYS A 225 -2.70 7.98 11.19
N TRP A 226 -3.40 8.78 12.02
CA TRP A 226 -2.79 9.87 12.77
C TRP A 226 -1.67 9.39 13.69
N SER A 227 -1.79 8.17 14.24
CA SER A 227 -0.77 7.60 15.13
C SER A 227 0.62 7.53 14.50
N LEU A 228 0.74 7.41 13.18
CA LEU A 228 2.03 7.45 12.48
C LEU A 228 2.77 8.76 12.74
N PHE A 229 2.06 9.88 12.76
CA PHE A 229 2.64 11.22 12.94
C PHE A 229 2.74 11.62 14.42
N ALA A 230 1.85 11.12 15.26
CA ALA A 230 1.76 11.51 16.67
C ALA A 230 2.55 10.61 17.64
N ALA A 231 2.73 9.33 17.28
CA ALA A 231 3.26 8.30 18.19
C ALA A 231 4.51 7.57 17.69
N HIS A 232 4.90 7.76 16.42
CA HIS A 232 6.10 7.15 15.84
C HIS A 232 7.21 8.16 15.65
N ASN A 233 8.45 7.68 15.52
CA ASN A 233 9.61 8.50 15.20
C ASN A 233 9.59 8.85 13.70
N VAL A 234 9.21 10.06 13.38
CA VAL A 234 9.12 10.61 12.03
C VAL A 234 9.99 11.87 11.93
N GLY A 235 10.99 11.85 11.04
CA GLY A 235 11.88 12.97 10.84
C GLY A 235 11.20 14.14 10.11
N GLN A 236 10.47 13.84 9.02
CA GLN A 236 9.73 14.84 8.25
C GLN A 236 8.29 14.33 8.00
N ALA A 237 7.31 15.16 8.28
CA ALA A 237 5.91 14.88 7.96
C ALA A 237 5.52 15.62 6.67
N ILE A 238 5.01 14.89 5.68
CA ILE A 238 4.55 15.43 4.41
C ILE A 238 3.05 15.19 4.31
N ILE A 239 2.27 16.25 4.23
CA ILE A 239 0.82 16.21 4.38
C ILE A 239 0.14 16.80 3.15
N ASN A 240 -0.79 16.05 2.57
CA ASN A 240 -1.69 16.55 1.53
C ASN A 240 -2.65 17.58 2.12
N ALA A 241 -2.47 18.85 1.75
CA ALA A 241 -3.28 19.98 2.22
C ALA A 241 -4.62 20.12 1.48
N ASP A 242 -4.85 19.38 0.41
CA ASP A 242 -6.14 19.36 -0.31
C ASP A 242 -7.16 18.44 0.36
N ASP A 243 -6.71 17.53 1.23
CA ASP A 243 -7.56 16.66 2.03
C ASP A 243 -7.97 17.37 3.34
N GLU A 244 -9.26 17.31 3.69
CA GLU A 244 -9.79 17.97 4.90
C GLU A 244 -9.12 17.46 6.19
N VAL A 245 -8.79 16.17 6.25
CA VAL A 245 -8.08 15.58 7.39
C VAL A 245 -6.64 16.11 7.42
N GLY A 246 -6.00 16.18 6.25
CA GLY A 246 -4.66 16.76 6.11
C GLY A 246 -4.60 18.21 6.60
N GLN A 247 -5.59 19.03 6.26
CA GLN A 247 -5.68 20.40 6.75
C GLN A 247 -5.77 20.47 8.28
N ARG A 248 -6.59 19.60 8.90
CA ARG A 248 -6.68 19.55 10.36
C ARG A 248 -5.36 19.10 11.00
N TRP A 249 -4.64 18.17 10.38
CA TRP A 249 -3.36 17.68 10.90
C TRP A 249 -2.25 18.72 10.78
N LEU A 250 -2.23 19.50 9.71
CA LEU A 250 -1.26 20.59 9.53
C LEU A 250 -1.32 21.61 10.67
N SER A 251 -2.50 21.86 11.23
CA SER A 251 -2.63 22.75 12.41
C SER A 251 -1.97 22.18 13.68
N LYS A 252 -1.74 20.88 13.73
CA LYS A 252 -1.10 20.15 14.86
C LYS A 252 0.37 19.84 14.61
N LEU A 253 0.84 20.00 13.37
CA LEU A 253 2.20 19.67 12.91
C LEU A 253 2.86 20.92 12.31
N PRO A 254 3.36 21.85 13.12
CA PRO A 254 3.87 23.16 12.62
C PRO A 254 5.08 23.01 11.68
N ASP A 255 5.86 21.95 11.83
CA ASP A 255 7.07 21.71 11.02
C ASP A 255 6.79 20.83 9.79
N ALA A 256 5.54 20.38 9.57
CA ALA A 256 5.17 19.56 8.45
C ALA A 256 5.27 20.32 7.11
N VAL A 257 5.57 19.58 6.06
CA VAL A 257 5.53 20.08 4.68
C VAL A 257 4.10 19.95 4.16
N ALA A 258 3.51 21.09 3.78
CA ALA A 258 2.19 21.13 3.17
C ALA A 258 2.29 21.02 1.65
N VAL A 259 1.54 20.10 1.04
CA VAL A 259 1.50 19.89 -0.41
C VAL A 259 0.08 20.12 -0.91
N THR A 260 -0.10 20.95 -1.93
CA THR A 260 -1.42 21.27 -2.50
C THR A 260 -1.39 21.44 -4.00
N MET A 261 -2.44 20.98 -4.66
CA MET A 261 -2.74 21.29 -6.06
C MET A 261 -3.70 22.49 -6.19
N GLN A 262 -4.53 22.73 -5.16
CA GLN A 262 -5.57 23.77 -5.19
C GLN A 262 -5.07 25.15 -4.73
N GLY A 263 -3.83 25.22 -4.23
CA GLY A 263 -3.21 26.48 -3.79
C GLY A 263 -3.68 27.03 -2.46
N ASN A 264 -4.53 26.32 -1.73
CA ASN A 264 -5.14 26.73 -0.46
C ASN A 264 -4.19 26.52 0.74
N LEU A 265 -3.00 27.13 0.70
CA LEU A 265 -2.13 27.17 1.85
C LEU A 265 -2.54 28.33 2.74
N GLN A 266 -2.98 28.04 3.98
CA GLN A 266 -3.27 29.08 4.95
C GLN A 266 -1.95 29.81 5.33
N PRO A 267 -1.87 31.14 5.22
CA PRO A 267 -0.67 31.88 5.58
C PRO A 267 -0.30 31.62 7.06
N GLY A 268 0.96 31.27 7.30
CA GLY A 268 1.52 31.13 8.64
C GLY A 268 1.34 29.79 9.34
N CYS A 269 0.74 28.77 8.68
CA CYS A 269 0.49 27.46 9.31
C CYS A 269 1.58 26.42 9.05
N HIS A 270 2.60 26.69 8.21
CA HIS A 270 3.49 25.63 7.71
C HIS A 270 4.96 26.07 7.68
N GLY A 271 5.84 25.17 8.05
CA GLY A 271 7.27 25.39 7.93
C GLY A 271 7.72 25.47 6.47
N ARG A 272 7.36 24.48 5.67
CA ARG A 272 7.69 24.38 4.24
C ARG A 272 6.47 23.94 3.43
N TRP A 273 6.49 24.20 2.15
CA TRP A 273 5.35 23.93 1.28
C TRP A 273 5.77 23.66 -0.17
N LEU A 274 4.87 23.01 -0.91
CA LEU A 274 4.94 22.81 -2.34
C LEU A 274 3.51 22.89 -2.93
N LYS A 275 3.33 23.67 -3.98
CA LYS A 275 2.05 23.85 -4.65
C LYS A 275 2.19 23.85 -6.17
N THR A 276 1.16 23.36 -6.87
CA THR A 276 1.07 23.57 -8.31
C THR A 276 0.80 25.04 -8.64
N THR A 277 1.36 25.50 -9.74
CA THR A 277 1.01 26.77 -10.37
C THR A 277 0.20 26.57 -11.64
N ALA A 278 0.40 25.46 -12.37
CA ALA A 278 -0.37 25.02 -13.50
C ALA A 278 -0.24 23.50 -13.70
N VAL A 279 -1.26 22.88 -14.25
CA VAL A 279 -1.24 21.49 -14.72
C VAL A 279 -1.91 21.44 -16.08
N ASP A 280 -1.17 21.04 -17.10
CA ASP A 280 -1.68 20.86 -18.46
C ASP A 280 -1.75 19.36 -18.76
N TYR A 281 -2.96 18.79 -18.84
CA TYR A 281 -3.18 17.39 -19.16
C TYR A 281 -3.14 17.15 -20.66
N HIS A 282 -2.49 16.04 -21.08
CA HIS A 282 -2.39 15.61 -22.48
C HIS A 282 -2.45 14.08 -22.60
N ASP A 283 -2.46 13.54 -23.81
CA ASP A 283 -2.70 12.11 -24.08
C ASP A 283 -1.70 11.17 -23.40
N ASN A 284 -0.50 11.65 -23.11
CA ASN A 284 0.59 10.84 -22.51
C ASN A 284 0.92 11.22 -21.05
N GLY A 285 0.07 12.00 -20.40
CA GLY A 285 0.29 12.42 -19.01
C GLY A 285 -0.03 13.88 -18.73
N ALA A 286 0.87 14.59 -18.07
CA ALA A 286 0.67 15.99 -17.71
C ALA A 286 1.99 16.76 -17.59
N THR A 287 1.97 18.04 -18.01
CA THR A 287 3.01 19.01 -17.66
C THR A 287 2.63 19.67 -16.35
N VAL A 288 3.43 19.47 -15.31
CA VAL A 288 3.17 19.96 -13.95
C VAL A 288 4.15 21.08 -13.61
N ARG A 289 3.63 22.31 -13.46
CA ARG A 289 4.40 23.48 -12.96
C ARG A 289 4.09 23.67 -11.49
N PHE A 290 5.13 23.92 -10.72
CA PHE A 290 5.01 24.10 -9.29
C PHE A 290 5.92 25.18 -8.75
N SER A 291 5.56 25.70 -7.57
CA SER A 291 6.38 26.56 -6.74
C SER A 291 6.51 25.93 -5.36
N SER A 292 7.67 26.11 -4.72
CA SER A 292 7.93 25.49 -3.43
C SER A 292 8.90 26.30 -2.56
N SER A 293 9.03 25.90 -1.31
CA SER A 293 10.04 26.42 -0.39
C SER A 293 11.48 26.13 -0.83
N TRP A 294 11.68 25.27 -1.83
CA TRP A 294 12.99 24.91 -2.39
C TRP A 294 13.26 25.56 -3.75
N GLY A 295 12.26 26.20 -4.34
CA GLY A 295 12.28 26.81 -5.66
C GLY A 295 11.12 26.36 -6.53
N ASP A 296 11.11 26.88 -7.75
CA ASP A 296 10.09 26.60 -8.77
C ASP A 296 10.60 25.56 -9.76
N GLY A 297 9.68 24.86 -10.44
CA GLY A 297 10.05 23.88 -11.44
C GLY A 297 8.89 23.44 -12.33
N GLU A 298 9.24 22.65 -13.34
CA GLU A 298 8.31 22.03 -14.27
C GLU A 298 8.71 20.58 -14.49
N ILE A 299 7.75 19.67 -14.44
CA ILE A 299 7.97 18.24 -14.65
C ILE A 299 7.00 17.74 -15.72
N GLU A 300 7.52 17.09 -16.75
CA GLU A 300 6.76 16.27 -17.67
C GLU A 300 6.48 14.92 -17.03
N SER A 301 5.23 14.65 -16.68
CA SER A 301 4.80 13.43 -16.04
C SER A 301 4.08 12.52 -17.02
N ARG A 302 4.39 11.23 -16.98
CA ARG A 302 3.67 10.17 -17.71
C ARG A 302 2.49 9.61 -16.95
N LEU A 303 2.20 10.16 -15.78
CA LEU A 303 1.12 9.70 -14.92
C LEU A 303 -0.20 10.33 -15.34
N MET A 304 -1.28 9.55 -15.32
CA MET A 304 -2.61 10.01 -15.66
C MET A 304 -3.40 10.44 -14.42
N GLY A 305 -4.13 11.54 -14.56
CA GLY A 305 -5.11 12.02 -13.60
C GLY A 305 -4.58 12.92 -12.50
N ALA A 306 -5.46 13.75 -11.97
CA ALA A 306 -5.13 14.75 -10.96
C ALA A 306 -4.60 14.12 -9.66
N PHE A 307 -5.17 12.98 -9.23
CA PHE A 307 -4.70 12.31 -8.02
C PHE A 307 -3.26 11.78 -8.15
N ASN A 308 -2.83 11.39 -9.36
CA ASN A 308 -1.45 10.99 -9.60
C ASN A 308 -0.50 12.18 -9.66
N VAL A 309 -0.95 13.35 -10.10
CA VAL A 309 -0.19 14.60 -9.94
C VAL A 309 0.00 14.90 -8.45
N SER A 310 -1.04 14.74 -7.62
CA SER A 310 -0.93 14.87 -6.17
C SER A 310 0.08 13.89 -5.57
N ASN A 311 0.05 12.62 -5.97
CA ASN A 311 1.03 11.61 -5.53
C ASN A 311 2.46 11.98 -5.95
N LEU A 312 2.65 12.48 -7.17
CA LEU A 312 3.94 12.98 -7.68
C LEU A 312 4.47 14.13 -6.84
N LEU A 313 3.62 15.10 -6.50
CA LEU A 313 4.02 16.25 -5.69
C LEU A 313 4.34 15.85 -4.24
N LEU A 314 3.61 14.89 -3.67
CA LEU A 314 3.92 14.34 -2.36
C LEU A 314 5.28 13.63 -2.36
N ALA A 315 5.59 12.86 -3.40
CA ALA A 315 6.91 12.23 -3.56
C ALA A 315 8.01 13.27 -3.74
N LEU A 316 7.78 14.29 -4.58
CA LEU A 316 8.72 15.40 -4.78
C LEU A 316 9.03 16.14 -3.48
N ALA A 317 8.00 16.54 -2.75
CA ALA A 317 8.16 17.24 -1.46
C ALA A 317 8.89 16.39 -0.42
N THR A 318 8.64 15.08 -0.42
CA THR A 318 9.34 14.14 0.46
C THR A 318 10.84 14.11 0.15
N LEU A 319 11.22 13.94 -1.10
CA LEU A 319 12.63 13.87 -1.50
C LEU A 319 13.35 15.21 -1.29
N LEU A 320 12.69 16.33 -1.59
CA LEU A 320 13.23 17.66 -1.29
C LEU A 320 13.47 17.86 0.22
N SER A 321 12.54 17.44 1.06
CA SER A 321 12.68 17.53 2.52
C SER A 321 13.76 16.61 3.08
N LEU A 322 14.12 15.55 2.37
CA LEU A 322 15.22 14.65 2.69
C LEU A 322 16.58 15.14 2.14
N GLY A 323 16.60 16.28 1.45
CA GLY A 323 17.83 16.92 0.99
C GLY A 323 18.27 16.56 -0.44
N TYR A 324 17.42 15.89 -1.24
CA TYR A 324 17.74 15.67 -2.66
C TYR A 324 17.63 17.00 -3.43
N PRO A 325 18.55 17.28 -4.38
CA PRO A 325 18.58 18.55 -5.11
C PRO A 325 17.37 18.73 -6.04
N LEU A 326 16.77 19.93 -6.02
CA LEU A 326 15.60 20.26 -6.85
C LEU A 326 15.88 20.06 -8.34
N GLU A 327 17.02 20.54 -8.84
CA GLU A 327 17.37 20.44 -10.26
C GLU A 327 17.47 18.97 -10.70
N ALA A 328 18.08 18.10 -9.90
CA ALA A 328 18.20 16.68 -10.20
C ALA A 328 16.84 15.96 -10.22
N LEU A 329 15.94 16.33 -9.31
CA LEU A 329 14.57 15.80 -9.27
C LEU A 329 13.77 16.25 -10.50
N VAL A 330 13.84 17.53 -10.87
CA VAL A 330 13.17 18.06 -12.06
C VAL A 330 13.70 17.40 -13.33
N GLU A 331 15.01 17.28 -13.49
CA GLU A 331 15.65 16.66 -14.66
C GLU A 331 15.24 15.19 -14.84
N THR A 332 15.06 14.46 -13.76
CA THR A 332 14.73 13.03 -13.80
C THR A 332 13.24 12.71 -13.71
N GLY A 333 12.40 13.69 -13.41
CA GLY A 333 10.96 13.49 -13.21
C GLY A 333 10.22 12.89 -14.41
N ASN A 334 10.65 13.22 -15.64
CA ASN A 334 10.07 12.66 -16.87
C ASN A 334 10.41 11.17 -17.12
N ARG A 335 11.32 10.61 -16.32
CA ARG A 335 11.71 9.20 -16.40
C ARG A 335 10.90 8.30 -15.48
N LEU A 336 10.08 8.88 -14.62
CA LEU A 336 9.18 8.13 -13.76
C LEU A 336 8.14 7.38 -14.58
N GLN A 337 7.91 6.12 -14.24
CA GLN A 337 7.00 5.24 -14.95
C GLN A 337 5.69 5.08 -14.17
N PRO A 338 4.55 4.92 -14.85
CA PRO A 338 3.32 4.48 -14.22
C PRO A 338 3.52 3.18 -13.43
N VAL A 339 2.75 3.05 -12.36
CA VAL A 339 2.80 1.85 -11.52
C VAL A 339 1.92 0.76 -12.11
N CYS A 340 2.42 -0.48 -12.12
CA CYS A 340 1.71 -1.65 -12.58
C CYS A 340 0.29 -1.72 -11.98
N GLY A 341 -0.73 -1.74 -12.84
CA GLY A 341 -2.14 -1.81 -12.45
C GLY A 341 -2.68 -0.59 -11.69
N ARG A 342 -2.02 0.56 -11.80
CA ARG A 342 -2.45 1.84 -11.20
C ARG A 342 -2.53 2.92 -12.28
N MET A 343 -3.71 3.11 -12.86
CA MET A 343 -3.90 3.97 -14.06
C MET A 343 -2.85 3.67 -15.14
N GLU A 344 -2.58 2.40 -15.34
CA GLU A 344 -1.58 1.93 -16.30
C GLU A 344 -2.16 2.00 -17.71
N VAL A 345 -1.46 2.71 -18.59
CA VAL A 345 -1.92 3.04 -19.94
C VAL A 345 -1.35 2.08 -20.96
N PHE A 346 -2.21 1.55 -21.82
CA PHE A 346 -1.87 0.73 -22.98
C PHE A 346 -2.39 1.42 -24.25
N ASN A 347 -1.50 1.74 -25.17
CA ASN A 347 -1.80 2.40 -26.43
C ASN A 347 -1.28 1.60 -27.63
N ALA A 348 -2.03 1.59 -28.70
CA ALA A 348 -1.59 1.10 -30.00
C ALA A 348 -2.22 1.93 -31.13
N PRO A 349 -1.54 2.17 -32.26
CA PRO A 349 -2.09 2.93 -33.39
C PRO A 349 -3.42 2.34 -33.89
N GLY A 350 -4.42 3.20 -34.10
CA GLY A 350 -5.74 2.80 -34.59
C GLY A 350 -6.60 2.02 -33.57
N LYS A 351 -6.22 2.04 -32.32
CA LYS A 351 -6.93 1.38 -31.21
C LYS A 351 -7.31 2.39 -30.12
N PRO A 352 -8.34 2.11 -29.31
CA PRO A 352 -8.62 2.95 -28.15
C PRO A 352 -7.47 2.93 -27.14
N THR A 353 -7.35 3.99 -26.37
CA THR A 353 -6.51 3.97 -25.18
C THR A 353 -7.17 3.10 -24.12
N VAL A 354 -6.44 2.14 -23.55
CA VAL A 354 -6.93 1.27 -22.49
C VAL A 354 -6.17 1.57 -21.21
N VAL A 355 -6.89 1.79 -20.12
CA VAL A 355 -6.32 2.07 -18.79
C VAL A 355 -6.71 0.96 -17.86
N VAL A 356 -5.72 0.35 -17.20
CA VAL A 356 -5.94 -0.71 -16.20
C VAL A 356 -5.70 -0.12 -14.82
N ASP A 357 -6.70 -0.25 -13.92
CA ASP A 357 -6.61 0.28 -12.55
C ASP A 357 -7.14 -0.70 -11.50
N TYR A 358 -6.64 -0.54 -10.27
CA TYR A 358 -7.05 -1.34 -9.11
C TYR A 358 -8.30 -0.80 -8.40
N ALA A 359 -8.95 0.24 -8.92
CA ALA A 359 -10.12 0.87 -8.32
C ALA A 359 -11.23 -0.17 -8.06
N HIS A 360 -11.52 -0.44 -6.79
CA HIS A 360 -12.48 -1.44 -6.33
C HIS A 360 -13.39 -0.93 -5.21
N THR A 361 -13.38 0.38 -4.98
CA THR A 361 -14.27 1.10 -4.06
C THR A 361 -15.00 2.20 -4.81
N PRO A 362 -16.15 2.71 -4.31
CA PRO A 362 -16.87 3.82 -4.95
C PRO A 362 -16.00 5.05 -5.19
N ASP A 363 -15.31 5.55 -4.18
CA ASP A 363 -14.42 6.72 -4.28
C ASP A 363 -13.27 6.51 -5.27
N ALA A 364 -12.63 5.33 -5.24
CA ALA A 364 -11.54 5.03 -6.16
C ALA A 364 -12.02 4.92 -7.61
N LEU A 365 -13.20 4.35 -7.86
CA LEU A 365 -13.78 4.24 -9.19
C LEU A 365 -14.16 5.63 -9.76
N GLU A 366 -14.76 6.48 -8.94
CA GLU A 366 -15.07 7.88 -9.31
C GLU A 366 -13.80 8.62 -9.73
N LYS A 367 -12.78 8.61 -8.90
CA LYS A 367 -11.48 9.25 -9.19
C LYS A 367 -10.80 8.69 -10.43
N ALA A 368 -10.85 7.37 -10.65
CA ALA A 368 -10.28 6.75 -11.84
C ALA A 368 -11.02 7.16 -13.10
N LEU A 369 -12.35 7.26 -13.07
CA LEU A 369 -13.18 7.72 -14.18
C LEU A 369 -12.95 9.20 -14.47
N GLU A 370 -12.92 10.05 -13.45
CA GLU A 370 -12.59 11.49 -13.60
C GLU A 370 -11.20 11.66 -14.23
N ALA A 371 -10.22 10.92 -13.77
CA ALA A 371 -8.87 10.94 -14.32
C ALA A 371 -8.85 10.50 -15.78
N ALA A 372 -9.49 9.38 -16.11
CA ALA A 372 -9.56 8.88 -17.47
C ALA A 372 -10.29 9.87 -18.40
N ARG A 373 -11.31 10.59 -17.90
CA ARG A 373 -12.04 11.61 -18.65
C ARG A 373 -11.16 12.76 -19.09
N LEU A 374 -10.18 13.19 -18.28
CA LEU A 374 -9.24 14.26 -18.64
C LEU A 374 -8.40 13.94 -19.89
N HIS A 375 -8.24 12.67 -20.21
CA HIS A 375 -7.45 12.17 -21.34
C HIS A 375 -8.32 11.60 -22.47
N CYS A 376 -9.64 11.70 -22.38
CA CYS A 376 -10.60 11.11 -23.31
C CYS A 376 -11.20 12.16 -24.24
N GLN A 377 -10.98 12.03 -25.55
CA GLN A 377 -11.58 12.88 -26.57
C GLN A 377 -12.90 12.31 -27.11
N GLY A 378 -13.08 11.00 -27.06
CA GLY A 378 -14.27 10.28 -27.49
C GLY A 378 -15.17 9.84 -26.34
N GLN A 379 -15.64 8.60 -26.39
CA GLN A 379 -16.44 7.97 -25.33
C GLN A 379 -15.54 7.36 -24.26
N LEU A 380 -15.92 7.51 -23.00
CA LEU A 380 -15.31 6.83 -21.88
C LEU A 380 -16.08 5.56 -21.54
N TRP A 381 -15.41 4.43 -21.65
CA TRP A 381 -15.92 3.11 -21.29
C TRP A 381 -15.45 2.73 -19.89
N CYS A 382 -16.32 2.12 -19.08
CA CYS A 382 -15.98 1.56 -17.78
C CYS A 382 -16.30 0.07 -17.76
N VAL A 383 -15.27 -0.77 -17.60
CA VAL A 383 -15.40 -2.21 -17.42
C VAL A 383 -15.03 -2.54 -15.98
N PHE A 384 -15.98 -3.05 -15.20
CA PHE A 384 -15.74 -3.39 -13.80
C PHE A 384 -16.67 -4.47 -13.28
N GLY A 385 -16.33 -5.03 -12.13
CA GLY A 385 -17.14 -5.92 -11.31
C GLY A 385 -16.86 -5.69 -9.83
N CYS A 386 -17.54 -6.42 -8.96
CA CYS A 386 -17.32 -6.38 -7.53
C CYS A 386 -16.97 -7.77 -7.00
N GLY A 387 -16.19 -7.81 -5.91
CA GLY A 387 -15.83 -9.05 -5.24
C GLY A 387 -16.99 -9.64 -4.44
N GLY A 388 -17.06 -10.98 -4.43
CA GLY A 388 -17.90 -11.76 -3.51
C GLY A 388 -17.26 -11.82 -2.11
N ASP A 389 -18.07 -12.15 -1.10
CA ASP A 389 -17.67 -12.24 0.31
C ASP A 389 -16.99 -10.93 0.81
N ARG A 390 -17.53 -9.80 0.36
CA ARG A 390 -17.08 -8.44 0.66
C ARG A 390 -18.29 -7.53 0.93
N ASP A 391 -18.02 -6.26 1.22
CA ASP A 391 -19.08 -5.26 1.43
C ASP A 391 -20.03 -5.18 0.23
N LYS A 392 -21.27 -5.63 0.44
CA LYS A 392 -22.33 -5.59 -0.58
C LYS A 392 -22.86 -4.18 -0.80
N GLY A 393 -22.75 -3.32 0.22
CA GLY A 393 -23.26 -1.95 0.16
C GLY A 393 -22.56 -1.08 -0.89
N LYS A 394 -21.32 -1.40 -1.23
CA LYS A 394 -20.58 -0.67 -2.27
C LYS A 394 -21.06 -0.99 -3.71
N ARG A 395 -21.69 -2.16 -3.94
CA ARG A 395 -22.07 -2.63 -5.28
C ARG A 395 -22.99 -1.66 -6.03
N PRO A 396 -24.15 -1.27 -5.47
CA PRO A 396 -25.00 -0.28 -6.13
C PRO A 396 -24.35 1.10 -6.26
N LEU A 397 -23.52 1.51 -5.28
CA LEU A 397 -22.81 2.78 -5.34
C LEU A 397 -21.83 2.81 -6.53
N MET A 398 -21.07 1.74 -6.74
CA MET A 398 -20.16 1.63 -7.89
C MET A 398 -20.91 1.60 -9.22
N GLY A 399 -22.08 0.94 -9.28
CA GLY A 399 -22.95 0.97 -10.45
C GLY A 399 -23.40 2.38 -10.81
N GLY A 400 -23.89 3.14 -9.84
CA GLY A 400 -24.32 4.53 -10.04
C GLY A 400 -23.17 5.46 -10.46
N ILE A 401 -21.99 5.30 -9.88
CA ILE A 401 -20.79 6.06 -10.25
C ILE A 401 -20.37 5.76 -11.69
N ALA A 402 -20.34 4.47 -12.08
CA ALA A 402 -20.01 4.11 -13.45
C ALA A 402 -20.98 4.72 -14.47
N GLU A 403 -22.29 4.67 -14.19
CA GLU A 403 -23.31 5.30 -15.04
C GLU A 403 -23.17 6.83 -15.13
N GLN A 404 -22.82 7.47 -14.00
CA GLN A 404 -22.71 8.93 -13.94
C GLN A 404 -21.47 9.47 -14.70
N PHE A 405 -20.33 8.78 -14.61
CA PHE A 405 -19.06 9.29 -15.10
C PHE A 405 -18.59 8.67 -16.42
N ALA A 406 -19.10 7.51 -16.82
CA ALA A 406 -18.78 6.86 -18.09
C ALA A 406 -19.92 7.00 -19.10
N ASP A 407 -19.57 7.00 -20.40
CA ASP A 407 -20.54 6.98 -21.49
C ASP A 407 -21.05 5.57 -21.80
N ARG A 408 -20.22 4.58 -21.52
CA ARG A 408 -20.51 3.16 -21.71
C ARG A 408 -20.09 2.36 -20.48
N VAL A 409 -20.99 1.53 -19.98
CA VAL A 409 -20.76 0.69 -18.80
C VAL A 409 -20.83 -0.78 -19.19
N VAL A 410 -19.79 -1.53 -18.85
CA VAL A 410 -19.72 -2.98 -18.98
C VAL A 410 -19.53 -3.58 -17.59
N ILE A 411 -20.51 -4.33 -17.11
CA ILE A 411 -20.48 -4.99 -15.81
C ILE A 411 -20.10 -6.45 -16.01
N THR A 412 -19.10 -6.90 -15.29
CA THR A 412 -18.53 -8.25 -15.41
C THR A 412 -18.18 -8.85 -14.05
N ASP A 413 -17.60 -10.04 -14.08
CA ASP A 413 -17.12 -10.72 -12.89
C ASP A 413 -15.76 -10.15 -12.45
N ASP A 414 -15.56 -10.02 -11.15
CA ASP A 414 -14.26 -9.78 -10.52
C ASP A 414 -13.79 -11.10 -9.85
N ASN A 415 -13.70 -11.14 -8.53
CA ASN A 415 -13.45 -12.34 -7.73
C ASN A 415 -14.77 -12.77 -7.04
N PRO A 416 -15.64 -13.56 -7.65
CA PRO A 416 -16.94 -13.93 -7.06
C PRO A 416 -16.80 -14.76 -5.77
N ARG A 417 -15.68 -15.44 -5.56
CA ARG A 417 -15.41 -16.31 -4.41
C ARG A 417 -16.54 -17.32 -4.23
N THR A 418 -17.18 -17.35 -3.04
CA THR A 418 -18.27 -18.31 -2.76
C THR A 418 -19.64 -17.80 -3.21
N GLU A 419 -19.77 -16.52 -3.58
CA GLU A 419 -21.04 -15.97 -4.05
C GLU A 419 -21.32 -16.32 -5.52
N GLU A 420 -22.61 -16.40 -5.87
CA GLU A 420 -23.05 -16.56 -7.25
C GLU A 420 -22.74 -15.28 -8.06
N PRO A 421 -21.98 -15.35 -9.17
CA PRO A 421 -21.58 -14.16 -9.94
C PRO A 421 -22.78 -13.31 -10.40
N ARG A 422 -23.88 -13.94 -10.78
CA ARG A 422 -25.11 -13.26 -11.20
C ARG A 422 -25.74 -12.42 -10.07
N ALA A 423 -25.66 -12.91 -8.83
CA ALA A 423 -26.19 -12.17 -7.68
C ALA A 423 -25.40 -10.88 -7.44
N ILE A 424 -24.07 -10.93 -7.59
CA ILE A 424 -23.19 -9.75 -7.45
C ILE A 424 -23.53 -8.72 -8.52
N ILE A 425 -23.68 -9.15 -9.77
CA ILE A 425 -24.04 -8.26 -10.89
C ILE A 425 -25.42 -7.63 -10.67
N ASN A 426 -26.40 -8.40 -10.20
CA ASN A 426 -27.72 -7.87 -9.89
C ASN A 426 -27.65 -6.77 -8.81
N ASP A 427 -26.83 -6.92 -7.78
CA ASP A 427 -26.64 -5.89 -6.76
C ASP A 427 -26.05 -4.60 -7.38
N ILE A 428 -25.09 -4.73 -8.31
CA ILE A 428 -24.51 -3.57 -9.02
C ILE A 428 -25.59 -2.86 -9.85
N LEU A 429 -26.39 -3.61 -10.59
CA LEU A 429 -27.45 -3.09 -11.44
C LEU A 429 -28.51 -2.28 -10.68
N THR A 430 -28.76 -2.59 -9.41
CA THR A 430 -29.70 -1.82 -8.58
C THR A 430 -29.28 -0.36 -8.36
N GLY A 431 -28.03 -0.03 -8.58
CA GLY A 431 -27.52 1.33 -8.47
C GLY A 431 -27.63 2.17 -9.73
N LEU A 432 -27.97 1.57 -10.88
CA LEU A 432 -28.14 2.29 -12.13
C LEU A 432 -29.56 2.85 -12.25
N LEU A 433 -29.67 4.04 -12.84
CA LEU A 433 -30.97 4.65 -13.20
C LEU A 433 -31.58 3.95 -14.42
N ASP A 434 -30.74 3.58 -15.39
CA ASP A 434 -31.12 2.83 -16.58
C ASP A 434 -30.24 1.59 -16.78
N ALA A 435 -30.55 0.52 -16.06
CA ALA A 435 -29.82 -0.74 -16.13
C ALA A 435 -29.82 -1.36 -17.56
N GLY A 436 -30.78 -0.96 -18.42
CA GLY A 436 -30.85 -1.43 -19.81
C GLY A 436 -29.74 -0.90 -20.71
N GLN A 437 -29.07 0.16 -20.33
CA GLN A 437 -27.93 0.72 -21.07
C GLN A 437 -26.60 0.04 -20.74
N ALA A 438 -26.52 -0.66 -19.61
CA ALA A 438 -25.30 -1.38 -19.23
C ALA A 438 -25.20 -2.72 -19.96
N LEU A 439 -24.03 -3.02 -20.49
CA LEU A 439 -23.71 -4.35 -21.00
C LEU A 439 -23.32 -5.27 -19.85
N VAL A 440 -23.98 -6.40 -19.73
CA VAL A 440 -23.63 -7.43 -18.73
C VAL A 440 -22.98 -8.60 -19.46
N ILE A 441 -21.71 -8.83 -19.17
CA ILE A 441 -20.93 -9.89 -19.79
C ILE A 441 -20.21 -10.66 -18.67
N HIS A 442 -20.69 -11.87 -18.37
CA HIS A 442 -19.93 -12.81 -17.54
C HIS A 442 -18.68 -13.25 -18.29
N GLY A 443 -17.63 -13.59 -17.55
CA GLY A 443 -16.34 -13.84 -18.21
C GLY A 443 -15.60 -12.52 -18.45
N ARG A 444 -14.67 -12.21 -17.53
CA ARG A 444 -13.96 -10.91 -17.55
C ARG A 444 -13.15 -10.70 -18.82
N ALA A 445 -12.49 -11.74 -19.34
CA ALA A 445 -11.73 -11.64 -20.58
C ALA A 445 -12.63 -11.26 -21.79
N GLU A 446 -13.82 -11.83 -21.86
CA GLU A 446 -14.82 -11.53 -22.89
C GLU A 446 -15.35 -10.10 -22.75
N ALA A 447 -15.58 -9.64 -21.52
CA ALA A 447 -16.05 -8.27 -21.26
C ALA A 447 -15.00 -7.22 -21.69
N VAL A 448 -13.74 -7.43 -21.33
CA VAL A 448 -12.63 -6.57 -21.75
C VAL A 448 -12.46 -6.59 -23.27
N THR A 449 -12.50 -7.77 -23.88
CA THR A 449 -12.42 -7.92 -25.34
C THR A 449 -13.55 -7.17 -26.04
N SER A 450 -14.79 -7.36 -25.58
CA SER A 450 -15.97 -6.69 -26.15
C SER A 450 -15.86 -5.17 -26.09
N ALA A 451 -15.45 -4.61 -24.97
CA ALA A 451 -15.27 -3.17 -24.82
C ALA A 451 -14.20 -2.62 -25.77
N ILE A 452 -13.04 -3.25 -25.83
CA ILE A 452 -11.92 -2.78 -26.69
C ILE A 452 -12.29 -2.90 -28.18
N MET A 453 -13.00 -3.95 -28.59
CA MET A 453 -13.39 -4.14 -29.98
C MET A 453 -14.50 -3.20 -30.45
N GLN A 454 -15.34 -2.69 -29.56
CA GLN A 454 -16.41 -1.74 -29.86
C GLN A 454 -15.98 -0.27 -29.75
N ALA A 455 -14.96 0.01 -28.95
CA ALA A 455 -14.45 1.36 -28.76
C ALA A 455 -13.70 1.87 -30.00
N GLN A 456 -13.77 3.19 -30.21
CA GLN A 456 -13.08 3.88 -31.32
C GLN A 456 -11.68 4.33 -30.87
N GLU A 457 -10.84 4.73 -31.81
CA GLU A 457 -9.46 5.18 -31.55
C GLU A 457 -9.37 6.34 -30.55
N GLN A 458 -10.34 7.27 -30.57
CA GLN A 458 -10.39 8.42 -29.67
C GLN A 458 -11.04 8.12 -28.30
N ASP A 459 -11.54 6.90 -28.11
CA ASP A 459 -12.17 6.48 -26.87
C ASP A 459 -11.12 6.04 -25.83
N VAL A 460 -11.52 6.09 -24.58
CA VAL A 460 -10.77 5.51 -23.46
C VAL A 460 -11.58 4.37 -22.84
N VAL A 461 -10.95 3.22 -22.64
CA VAL A 461 -11.53 2.08 -21.94
C VAL A 461 -10.83 1.92 -20.59
N LEU A 462 -11.53 2.25 -19.50
CA LEU A 462 -11.06 1.98 -18.14
C LEU A 462 -11.48 0.57 -17.74
N VAL A 463 -10.50 -0.28 -17.44
CA VAL A 463 -10.69 -1.62 -16.87
C VAL A 463 -10.32 -1.56 -15.40
N ALA A 464 -11.33 -1.58 -14.53
CA ALA A 464 -11.17 -1.34 -13.10
C ALA A 464 -11.42 -2.59 -12.25
N GLY A 465 -10.73 -2.64 -11.10
CA GLY A 465 -10.95 -3.61 -10.03
C GLY A 465 -9.75 -4.50 -9.74
N LYS A 466 -9.10 -5.08 -10.74
CA LYS A 466 -8.02 -6.06 -10.54
C LYS A 466 -6.62 -5.44 -10.56
N GLY A 467 -6.43 -4.37 -11.33
CA GLY A 467 -5.12 -3.72 -11.41
C GLY A 467 -3.98 -4.68 -11.72
N HIS A 468 -3.07 -4.86 -10.78
CA HIS A 468 -1.92 -5.76 -10.88
C HIS A 468 -2.22 -7.24 -10.60
N GLU A 469 -3.42 -7.58 -10.14
CA GLU A 469 -3.79 -8.98 -9.85
C GLU A 469 -3.70 -9.84 -11.11
N ASP A 470 -3.10 -11.02 -10.98
CA ASP A 470 -2.88 -12.00 -12.05
C ASP A 470 -3.80 -13.24 -11.90
N TYR A 471 -4.87 -13.12 -11.11
CA TYR A 471 -5.76 -14.24 -10.79
C TYR A 471 -7.24 -13.82 -10.67
N GLN A 472 -8.14 -14.79 -10.77
CA GLN A 472 -9.53 -14.72 -10.30
C GLN A 472 -9.80 -15.81 -9.25
N LEU A 473 -10.59 -15.46 -8.23
CA LEU A 473 -11.06 -16.41 -7.21
C LEU A 473 -12.51 -16.78 -7.50
N VAL A 474 -12.74 -18.03 -7.90
CA VAL A 474 -14.06 -18.60 -8.22
C VAL A 474 -14.30 -19.82 -7.36
N GLY A 475 -15.24 -19.74 -6.43
CA GLY A 475 -15.37 -20.72 -5.35
C GLY A 475 -14.05 -20.79 -4.54
N ASN A 476 -13.53 -22.00 -4.40
CA ASN A 476 -12.24 -22.27 -3.75
C ASN A 476 -11.08 -22.37 -4.74
N ARG A 477 -11.27 -21.98 -5.99
CA ARG A 477 -10.26 -22.07 -7.04
C ARG A 477 -9.63 -20.72 -7.32
N ARG A 478 -8.31 -20.70 -7.44
CA ARG A 478 -7.55 -19.58 -8.01
C ARG A 478 -7.26 -19.92 -9.47
N LEU A 479 -7.79 -19.09 -10.36
CA LEU A 479 -7.60 -19.20 -11.80
C LEU A 479 -6.63 -18.13 -12.26
N ASP A 480 -5.73 -18.46 -13.17
CA ASP A 480 -4.81 -17.50 -13.77
C ASP A 480 -5.59 -16.56 -14.70
N TYR A 481 -5.51 -15.27 -14.43
CA TYR A 481 -6.11 -14.21 -15.24
C TYR A 481 -5.49 -12.86 -14.92
N SER A 482 -5.21 -12.06 -15.94
CA SER A 482 -4.69 -10.70 -15.78
C SER A 482 -5.35 -9.77 -16.79
N ASP A 483 -5.91 -8.65 -16.30
CA ASP A 483 -6.40 -7.57 -17.15
C ASP A 483 -5.28 -7.02 -18.03
N ARG A 484 -4.11 -6.78 -17.45
CA ARG A 484 -2.92 -6.25 -18.14
C ARG A 484 -2.50 -7.11 -19.31
N THR A 485 -2.35 -8.42 -19.08
CA THR A 485 -1.97 -9.38 -20.14
C THR A 485 -3.05 -9.49 -21.21
N THR A 486 -4.32 -9.47 -20.83
CA THR A 486 -5.45 -9.50 -21.76
C THR A 486 -5.45 -8.26 -22.65
N VAL A 487 -5.31 -7.07 -22.07
CA VAL A 487 -5.26 -5.79 -22.78
C VAL A 487 -4.05 -5.74 -23.72
N ALA A 488 -2.86 -6.05 -23.21
CA ALA A 488 -1.62 -6.02 -23.99
C ALA A 488 -1.72 -6.93 -25.23
N ARG A 489 -2.25 -8.14 -25.06
CA ARG A 489 -2.48 -9.07 -26.17
C ARG A 489 -3.46 -8.50 -27.23
N LEU A 490 -4.57 -7.89 -26.79
CA LEU A 490 -5.60 -7.33 -27.68
C LEU A 490 -5.08 -6.12 -28.47
N LEU A 491 -4.21 -5.33 -27.88
CA LEU A 491 -3.59 -4.18 -28.51
C LEU A 491 -2.31 -4.53 -29.28
N GLY A 492 -1.74 -5.73 -29.07
CA GLY A 492 -0.48 -6.13 -29.68
C GLY A 492 0.75 -5.41 -29.11
N VAL A 493 0.72 -5.07 -27.82
CA VAL A 493 1.81 -4.40 -27.09
C VAL A 493 2.34 -5.28 -25.97
N LEU A 494 3.43 -4.87 -25.33
CA LEU A 494 3.98 -5.56 -24.15
C LEU A 494 3.20 -5.18 -22.88
N ALA A 495 3.04 -6.13 -21.96
CA ALA A 495 2.37 -5.95 -20.67
C ALA A 495 3.36 -5.55 -19.57
#